data_ae81523bb1bfe7c18093d0000f40662c
#
_entry.id   ae81523bb1bfe7c18093d0000f40662c
#
_cell.length_a   1.000
_cell.length_b   1.000
_cell.length_c   1.000
_cell.angle_alpha   90.00
_cell.angle_beta   90.00
_cell.angle_gamma   90.00
#
_symmetry.space_group_name_H-M   'P 1'
#
loop_
_entity.id
_entity.type
_entity.pdbx_description
1 polymer ?
#
loop_
_entity_poly.entity_id
_entity_poly.type
_entity_poly.pdbx_seq_one_letter_code
_entity_poly.pdbx_strand_id
1 'polypeptide(L)'
;MCIRDRVGRKTAIRQALFLSNWKEEDLLVFSKSLRELSLLKNCIECGLLCDDKICEICNNKEQRDQDCVCVVETVSDCLAIEQSGQYRGLYHILGGVLNPLLGIGPDKLNIKSLGARISEGHVKKIILALNSSVEGDATCGYLKEVFGSNVLLSLIHI
;
A
#
# COMPACT_ATOMS: atom_id res chain seq x y z
N MET A 1 -15.91 -17.70 -9.20
CA MET A 1 -15.05 -16.78 -8.47
C MET A 1 -13.61 -17.25 -8.64
N CYS A 2 -12.83 -16.61 -9.52
CA CYS A 2 -11.43 -16.95 -9.71
C CYS A 2 -10.63 -16.33 -8.57
N ILE A 3 -10.11 -17.17 -7.67
CA ILE A 3 -9.03 -16.77 -6.75
C ILE A 3 -7.79 -16.59 -7.61
N ARG A 4 -7.59 -15.40 -8.11
CA ARG A 4 -6.69 -15.14 -9.24
C ARG A 4 -5.24 -14.97 -8.86
N ASP A 5 -4.83 -15.04 -7.58
CA ASP A 5 -3.43 -14.84 -7.28
C ASP A 5 -2.93 -15.56 -6.04
N ARG A 6 -1.87 -16.33 -6.23
CA ARG A 6 -0.94 -16.87 -5.23
C ARG A 6 -1.45 -18.00 -4.32
N VAL A 7 -2.75 -18.31 -4.32
CA VAL A 7 -3.29 -19.48 -3.59
C VAL A 7 -3.72 -20.55 -4.58
N GLY A 8 -2.83 -21.51 -4.83
CA GLY A 8 -3.14 -22.65 -5.67
C GLY A 8 -4.17 -23.60 -5.03
N ARG A 9 -4.84 -24.44 -5.86
CA ARG A 9 -5.88 -25.38 -5.40
C ARG A 9 -5.44 -26.22 -4.19
N LYS A 10 -4.21 -26.73 -4.17
CA LYS A 10 -3.69 -27.55 -3.05
C LYS A 10 -3.63 -26.74 -1.74
N THR A 11 -3.17 -25.48 -1.82
CA THR A 11 -3.10 -24.59 -0.64
C THR A 11 -4.49 -24.24 -0.15
N ALA A 12 -5.43 -23.93 -1.05
CA ALA A 12 -6.81 -23.64 -0.68
C ALA A 12 -7.50 -24.83 0.02
N ILE A 13 -7.31 -26.06 -0.50
CA ILE A 13 -7.82 -27.27 0.15
C ILE A 13 -7.22 -27.46 1.53
N ARG A 14 -5.89 -27.29 1.69
CA ARG A 14 -5.22 -27.40 2.99
C ARG A 14 -5.76 -26.40 4.00
N GLN A 15 -5.98 -25.16 3.59
CA GLN A 15 -6.57 -24.12 4.44
C GLN A 15 -8.00 -24.47 4.85
N ALA A 16 -8.83 -24.94 3.91
CA ALA A 16 -10.19 -25.36 4.19
C ALA A 16 -10.23 -26.53 5.19
N LEU A 17 -9.38 -27.56 5.02
CA LEU A 17 -9.25 -28.67 5.93
C LEU A 17 -8.73 -28.23 7.32
N PHE A 18 -7.86 -27.24 7.38
CA PHE A 18 -7.42 -26.67 8.65
C PHE A 18 -8.58 -26.00 9.38
N LEU A 19 -9.36 -25.18 8.70
CA LEU A 19 -10.54 -24.51 9.25
C LEU A 19 -11.64 -25.49 9.66
N SER A 20 -11.79 -26.63 8.98
CA SER A 20 -12.81 -27.63 9.32
C SER A 20 -12.58 -28.31 10.68
N ASN A 21 -11.38 -28.20 11.25
CA ASN A 21 -11.06 -28.68 12.58
C ASN A 21 -11.29 -27.65 13.70
N TRP A 22 -11.71 -26.45 13.35
CA TRP A 22 -11.98 -25.41 14.32
C TRP A 22 -13.33 -25.64 15.00
N LYS A 23 -13.47 -25.12 16.21
CA LYS A 23 -14.76 -25.10 16.90
C LYS A 23 -15.70 -24.11 16.21
N GLU A 24 -16.98 -24.34 16.33
CA GLU A 24 -18.01 -23.47 15.76
C GLU A 24 -17.87 -22.02 16.23
N GLU A 25 -17.57 -21.81 17.50
CA GLU A 25 -17.33 -20.48 18.09
C GLU A 25 -16.20 -19.73 17.39
N ASP A 26 -15.07 -20.40 17.14
CA ASP A 26 -13.90 -19.79 16.46
C ASP A 26 -14.22 -19.46 15.00
N LEU A 27 -14.98 -20.33 14.32
CA LEU A 27 -15.44 -20.10 12.95
C LEU A 27 -16.40 -18.91 12.88
N LEU A 28 -17.27 -18.74 13.87
CA LEU A 28 -18.16 -17.58 13.95
C LEU A 28 -17.38 -16.27 14.14
N VAL A 29 -16.40 -16.25 15.03
CA VAL A 29 -15.51 -15.09 15.22
C VAL A 29 -14.76 -14.78 13.93
N PHE A 30 -14.18 -15.78 13.28
CA PHE A 30 -13.46 -15.62 12.03
C PHE A 30 -14.36 -15.10 10.90
N SER A 31 -15.57 -15.64 10.77
CA SER A 31 -16.54 -15.18 9.76
C SER A 31 -16.95 -13.72 9.99
N LYS A 32 -17.08 -13.29 11.25
CA LYS A 32 -17.35 -11.90 11.61
C LYS A 32 -16.19 -11.00 11.18
N SER A 33 -14.94 -11.37 11.48
CA SER A 33 -13.77 -10.62 11.08
C SER A 33 -13.66 -10.52 9.55
N LEU A 34 -13.96 -11.59 8.81
CA LEU A 34 -14.01 -11.54 7.33
C LEU A 34 -15.07 -10.56 6.81
N ARG A 35 -16.22 -10.49 7.46
CA ARG A 35 -17.25 -9.52 7.12
C ARG A 35 -16.80 -8.08 7.39
N GLU A 36 -16.10 -7.86 8.50
CA GLU A 36 -15.56 -6.54 8.86
C GLU A 36 -14.54 -6.03 7.83
N LEU A 37 -13.74 -6.93 7.20
CA LEU A 37 -12.86 -6.55 6.10
C LEU A 37 -13.59 -5.86 4.93
N SER A 38 -14.85 -6.20 4.68
CA SER A 38 -15.65 -5.58 3.62
C SER A 38 -16.06 -4.13 3.94
N LEU A 39 -15.92 -3.70 5.18
CA LEU A 39 -16.25 -2.35 5.65
C LEU A 39 -15.04 -1.41 5.57
N LEU A 40 -13.82 -1.97 5.48
CA LEU A 40 -12.60 -1.19 5.37
C LEU A 40 -12.62 -0.32 4.11
N LYS A 41 -12.10 0.89 4.24
CA LYS A 41 -11.95 1.87 3.17
C LYS A 41 -10.48 2.20 2.97
N ASN A 42 -10.18 2.75 1.82
CA ASN A 42 -8.84 3.29 1.60
C ASN A 42 -8.75 4.68 2.25
N CYS A 43 -7.69 4.90 3.02
CA CYS A 43 -7.34 6.22 3.52
C CYS A 43 -7.24 7.21 2.36
N ILE A 44 -7.93 8.33 2.46
CA ILE A 44 -7.98 9.34 1.40
C ILE A 44 -6.61 9.99 1.13
N GLU A 45 -5.70 9.98 2.10
CA GLU A 45 -4.37 10.56 1.97
C GLU A 45 -3.32 9.59 1.44
N CYS A 46 -3.26 8.35 1.97
CA CYS A 46 -2.17 7.43 1.66
C CYS A 46 -2.58 6.14 0.95
N GLY A 47 -3.88 5.82 0.90
CA GLY A 47 -4.39 4.59 0.29
C GLY A 47 -4.32 3.34 1.19
N LEU A 48 -3.87 3.44 2.45
CA LEU A 48 -3.88 2.33 3.40
C LEU A 48 -5.32 1.95 3.77
N LEU A 49 -5.59 0.66 3.97
CA LEU A 49 -6.89 0.19 4.47
C LEU A 49 -7.10 0.65 5.91
N CYS A 50 -8.26 1.21 6.21
CA CYS A 50 -8.64 1.71 7.53
C CYS A 50 -10.17 1.72 7.71
N ASP A 51 -10.62 1.83 8.95
CA ASP A 51 -12.05 1.91 9.30
C ASP A 51 -12.62 3.29 8.98
N ASP A 52 -11.83 4.34 9.19
CA ASP A 52 -12.20 5.73 9.01
C ASP A 52 -11.75 6.29 7.66
N LYS A 53 -11.99 7.60 7.43
CA LYS A 53 -11.54 8.31 6.23
C LYS A 53 -10.02 8.46 6.17
N ILE A 54 -9.36 8.58 7.33
CA ILE A 54 -7.92 8.79 7.47
C ILE A 54 -7.39 7.70 8.41
N CYS A 55 -6.32 7.01 8.00
CA CYS A 55 -5.71 5.96 8.79
C CYS A 55 -4.94 6.55 10.00
N GLU A 56 -4.67 5.70 10.99
CA GLU A 56 -3.94 6.09 12.20
C GLU A 56 -2.57 6.72 11.90
N ILE A 57 -1.87 6.22 10.86
CA ILE A 57 -0.56 6.75 10.47
C ILE A 57 -0.67 8.19 9.98
N CYS A 58 -1.64 8.49 9.11
CA CYS A 58 -1.83 9.84 8.60
C CYS A 58 -2.42 10.80 9.64
N ASN A 59 -3.19 10.27 10.60
CA ASN A 59 -3.79 11.07 11.66
C ASN A 59 -2.79 11.41 12.80
N ASN A 60 -1.72 10.63 12.95
CA ASN A 60 -0.72 10.81 14.01
C ASN A 60 0.33 11.87 13.62
N LYS A 61 -0.10 13.13 13.52
CA LYS A 61 0.76 14.26 13.10
C LYS A 61 1.88 14.58 14.06
N GLU A 62 1.73 14.26 15.35
CA GLU A 62 2.71 14.63 16.39
C GLU A 62 3.91 13.68 16.44
N GLN A 63 3.71 12.40 16.09
CA GLN A 63 4.74 11.37 16.20
C GLN A 63 5.37 11.00 14.85
N ARG A 64 4.89 11.60 13.74
CA ARG A 64 5.32 11.31 12.38
C ARG A 64 5.98 12.51 11.71
N ASP A 65 7.06 12.23 10.98
CA ASP A 65 7.69 13.22 10.11
C ASP A 65 6.78 13.49 8.91
N GLN A 66 6.13 14.65 8.91
CA GLN A 66 5.19 15.08 7.88
C GLN A 66 5.89 15.45 6.57
N ASP A 67 7.18 15.80 6.65
CA ASP A 67 7.98 16.24 5.50
C ASP A 67 8.45 15.08 4.63
N CYS A 68 8.40 13.83 5.15
CA CYS A 68 8.93 12.64 4.49
C CYS A 68 7.82 11.62 4.16
N VAL A 69 7.69 11.27 2.89
CA VAL A 69 6.71 10.28 2.41
C VAL A 69 7.42 9.09 1.76
N CYS A 70 7.16 7.89 2.26
CA CYS A 70 7.57 6.64 1.66
C CYS A 70 6.50 6.15 0.68
N VAL A 71 6.84 6.10 -0.59
CA VAL A 71 5.97 5.61 -1.66
C VAL A 71 6.21 4.12 -1.86
N VAL A 72 5.18 3.32 -1.69
CA VAL A 72 5.20 1.85 -1.80
C VAL A 72 4.22 1.37 -2.86
N GLU A 73 4.44 0.16 -3.37
CA GLU A 73 3.59 -0.44 -4.38
C GLU A 73 2.26 -0.89 -3.79
N THR A 74 2.30 -1.64 -2.68
CA THR A 74 1.12 -2.30 -2.08
C THR A 74 0.95 -2.00 -0.59
N VAL A 75 -0.23 -2.33 -0.07
CA VAL A 75 -0.50 -2.30 1.38
C VAL A 75 0.45 -3.23 2.15
N SER A 76 0.76 -4.40 1.58
CA SER A 76 1.68 -5.36 2.22
C SER A 76 3.08 -4.79 2.42
N ASP A 77 3.59 -4.04 1.44
CA ASP A 77 4.92 -3.40 1.53
C ASP A 77 4.92 -2.32 2.61
N CYS A 78 3.85 -1.52 2.66
CA CYS A 78 3.65 -0.53 3.72
C CYS A 78 3.69 -1.17 5.12
N LEU A 79 2.93 -2.25 5.32
CA LEU A 79 2.87 -2.96 6.59
C LEU A 79 4.20 -3.60 6.96
N ALA A 80 4.95 -4.14 6.00
CA ALA A 80 6.28 -4.72 6.23
C ALA A 80 7.28 -3.66 6.73
N ILE A 81 7.30 -2.47 6.11
CA ILE A 81 8.16 -1.37 6.55
C ILE A 81 7.72 -0.86 7.93
N GLU A 82 6.43 -0.69 8.16
CA GLU A 82 5.89 -0.20 9.42
C GLU A 82 6.21 -1.15 10.59
N GLN A 83 6.10 -2.47 10.37
CA GLN A 83 6.44 -3.49 11.36
C GLN A 83 7.91 -3.45 11.79
N SER A 84 8.81 -2.95 10.95
CA SER A 84 10.23 -2.77 11.32
C SER A 84 10.43 -1.72 12.43
N GLY A 85 9.47 -0.81 12.61
CA GLY A 85 9.53 0.28 13.58
C GLY A 85 10.61 1.34 13.34
N GLN A 86 11.36 1.23 12.24
CA GLN A 86 12.50 2.10 11.94
C GLN A 86 12.10 3.36 11.15
N TYR A 87 10.99 3.31 10.43
CA TYR A 87 10.50 4.43 9.64
C TYR A 87 9.48 5.26 10.42
N ARG A 88 9.65 6.56 10.45
CA ARG A 88 8.78 7.49 11.19
C ARG A 88 8.07 8.52 10.31
N GLY A 89 8.22 8.44 9.01
CA GLY A 89 7.51 9.30 8.06
C GLY A 89 6.11 8.80 7.74
N LEU A 90 5.53 9.41 6.72
CA LEU A 90 4.22 9.05 6.17
C LEU A 90 4.38 8.09 4.99
N TYR A 91 3.29 7.42 4.63
CA TYR A 91 3.27 6.52 3.48
C TYR A 91 2.38 7.05 2.36
N HIS A 92 2.62 6.52 1.16
CA HIS A 92 1.73 6.66 0.02
C HIS A 92 1.73 5.35 -0.79
N ILE A 93 0.56 4.73 -0.93
CA ILE A 93 0.39 3.45 -1.60
C ILE A 93 -0.08 3.71 -3.02
N LEU A 94 0.73 3.33 -4.01
CA LEU A 94 0.41 3.52 -5.42
C LEU A 94 -0.73 2.60 -5.89
N GLY A 95 -0.87 1.41 -5.28
CA GLY A 95 -1.83 0.40 -5.70
C GLY A 95 -1.33 -0.50 -6.84
N GLY A 96 -0.04 -0.42 -7.20
CA GLY A 96 0.64 -1.20 -8.22
C GLY A 96 1.80 -0.45 -8.86
N VAL A 97 2.25 -0.94 -10.01
CA VAL A 97 3.30 -0.34 -10.84
C VAL A 97 2.82 -0.11 -12.27
N LEU A 98 3.48 0.77 -13.00
CA LEU A 98 3.21 0.99 -14.41
C LEU A 98 3.47 -0.30 -15.19
N ASN A 99 2.48 -0.77 -15.94
CA ASN A 99 2.63 -1.93 -16.80
C ASN A 99 1.79 -1.74 -18.07
N PRO A 100 2.38 -1.14 -19.12
CA PRO A 100 1.68 -0.88 -20.38
C PRO A 100 1.15 -2.16 -21.04
N LEU A 101 1.84 -3.30 -20.87
CA LEU A 101 1.41 -4.58 -21.43
C LEU A 101 0.10 -5.08 -20.82
N LEU A 102 -0.13 -4.76 -19.54
CA LEU A 102 -1.39 -5.05 -18.84
C LEU A 102 -2.37 -3.87 -18.88
N GLY A 103 -2.04 -2.80 -19.59
CA GLY A 103 -2.85 -1.61 -19.69
C GLY A 103 -2.92 -0.81 -18.39
N ILE A 104 -1.89 -0.93 -17.52
CA ILE A 104 -1.80 -0.16 -16.27
C ILE A 104 -0.98 1.10 -16.54
N GLY A 105 -1.68 2.19 -16.78
CA GLY A 105 -1.11 3.53 -16.94
C GLY A 105 -1.12 4.34 -15.63
N PRO A 106 -0.59 5.57 -15.64
CA PRO A 106 -0.53 6.45 -14.47
C PRO A 106 -1.90 6.80 -13.88
N ASP A 107 -2.94 6.77 -14.70
CA ASP A 107 -4.33 7.04 -14.35
C ASP A 107 -4.98 5.93 -13.49
N LYS A 108 -4.42 4.72 -13.53
CA LYS A 108 -4.85 3.56 -12.73
C LYS A 108 -4.13 3.45 -11.39
N LEU A 109 -3.13 4.29 -11.16
CA LEU A 109 -2.35 4.33 -9.93
C LEU A 109 -2.67 5.61 -9.15
N ASN A 110 -2.40 5.60 -7.84
CA ASN A 110 -2.65 6.74 -6.96
C ASN A 110 -1.62 7.89 -7.14
N ILE A 111 -1.13 8.10 -8.37
CA ILE A 111 -0.13 9.13 -8.66
C ILE A 111 -0.70 10.54 -8.56
N LYS A 112 -1.96 10.73 -8.96
CA LYS A 112 -2.63 12.05 -8.87
C LYS A 112 -2.77 12.53 -7.43
N SER A 113 -3.13 11.63 -6.50
CA SER A 113 -3.25 11.96 -5.08
C SER A 113 -1.89 12.25 -4.44
N LEU A 114 -0.82 11.56 -4.89
CA LEU A 114 0.55 11.90 -4.50
C LEU A 114 0.93 13.31 -4.96
N GLY A 115 0.61 13.66 -6.21
CA GLY A 115 0.85 15.00 -6.76
C GLY A 115 0.11 16.10 -6.00
N ALA A 116 -1.15 15.88 -5.65
CA ALA A 116 -1.92 16.81 -4.83
C ALA A 116 -1.25 17.06 -3.47
N ARG A 117 -0.84 15.98 -2.79
CA ARG A 117 -0.15 16.03 -1.50
C ARG A 117 1.20 16.78 -1.54
N ILE A 118 1.95 16.61 -2.63
CA ILE A 118 3.20 17.37 -2.87
C ILE A 118 2.90 18.85 -3.08
N SER A 119 1.86 19.16 -3.85
CA SER A 119 1.47 20.55 -4.19
C SER A 119 0.97 21.34 -2.98
N GLU A 120 0.47 20.67 -1.93
CA GLU A 120 0.11 21.29 -0.65
C GLU A 120 1.33 21.80 0.14
N GLY A 121 2.55 21.46 -0.29
CA GLY A 121 3.80 22.05 0.18
C GLY A 121 4.35 21.48 1.49
N HIS A 122 3.71 20.46 2.07
CA HIS A 122 4.18 19.83 3.30
C HIS A 122 5.27 18.78 3.05
N VAL A 123 5.27 18.14 1.87
CA VAL A 123 6.22 17.07 1.53
C VAL A 123 7.51 17.67 0.96
N LYS A 124 8.64 17.45 1.63
CA LYS A 124 9.97 17.88 1.19
C LYS A 124 10.80 16.72 0.62
N LYS A 125 10.55 15.50 1.10
CA LYS A 125 11.30 14.30 0.74
C LYS A 125 10.37 13.15 0.39
N ILE A 126 10.68 12.47 -0.68
CA ILE A 126 10.01 11.22 -1.09
C ILE A 126 11.06 10.10 -1.13
N ILE A 127 10.71 8.98 -0.51
CA ILE A 127 11.45 7.73 -0.59
C ILE A 127 10.64 6.80 -1.49
N LEU A 128 11.19 6.44 -2.66
CA LEU A 128 10.58 5.45 -3.54
C LEU A 128 11.03 4.06 -3.10
N ALA A 129 10.13 3.31 -2.47
CA ALA A 129 10.35 1.96 -1.98
C ALA A 129 9.45 0.99 -2.77
N LEU A 130 9.80 0.80 -4.04
CA LEU A 130 9.12 -0.11 -4.96
C LEU A 130 9.94 -1.40 -5.14
N ASN A 131 9.26 -2.47 -5.53
CA ASN A 131 9.92 -3.74 -5.81
C ASN A 131 10.99 -3.58 -6.91
N SER A 132 12.11 -4.29 -6.76
CA SER A 132 13.19 -4.35 -7.76
C SER A 132 12.74 -5.21 -8.95
N SER A 133 11.98 -4.60 -9.83
CA SER A 133 11.46 -5.18 -11.08
C SER A 133 11.57 -4.15 -12.19
N VAL A 134 11.50 -4.61 -13.45
CA VAL A 134 11.52 -3.72 -14.62
C VAL A 134 10.38 -2.69 -14.56
N GLU A 135 9.21 -3.12 -14.14
CA GLU A 135 8.03 -2.26 -13.96
C GLU A 135 8.20 -1.29 -12.79
N GLY A 136 8.80 -1.75 -11.68
CA GLY A 136 9.13 -0.92 -10.52
C GLY A 136 10.13 0.17 -10.89
N ASP A 137 11.20 -0.18 -11.60
CA ASP A 137 12.22 0.77 -12.06
C ASP A 137 11.64 1.78 -13.05
N ALA A 138 10.80 1.34 -13.99
CA ALA A 138 10.09 2.22 -14.92
C ALA A 138 9.17 3.19 -14.17
N THR A 139 8.47 2.70 -13.13
CA THR A 139 7.60 3.53 -12.28
C THR A 139 8.41 4.55 -11.50
N CYS A 140 9.55 4.15 -10.93
CA CYS A 140 10.48 5.07 -10.27
C CYS A 140 10.99 6.15 -11.22
N GLY A 141 11.35 5.78 -12.45
CA GLY A 141 11.78 6.71 -13.50
C GLY A 141 10.70 7.75 -13.81
N TYR A 142 9.47 7.29 -14.01
CA TYR A 142 8.33 8.17 -14.26
C TYR A 142 8.05 9.13 -13.08
N LEU A 143 8.04 8.62 -11.84
CA LEU A 143 7.82 9.48 -10.66
C LEU A 143 8.94 10.51 -10.48
N LYS A 144 10.18 10.17 -10.81
CA LYS A 144 11.31 11.12 -10.82
C LYS A 144 11.12 12.22 -11.85
N GLU A 145 10.68 11.89 -13.04
CA GLU A 145 10.42 12.86 -14.11
C GLU A 145 9.29 13.83 -13.70
N VAL A 146 8.20 13.30 -13.11
CA VAL A 146 7.03 14.10 -12.75
C VAL A 146 7.27 14.97 -11.52
N PHE A 147 7.97 14.47 -10.50
CA PHE A 147 8.06 15.13 -9.19
C PHE A 147 9.47 15.58 -8.80
N GLY A 148 10.51 15.15 -9.51
CA GLY A 148 11.91 15.36 -9.12
C GLY A 148 12.34 16.82 -9.04
N SER A 149 11.63 17.75 -9.68
CA SER A 149 11.88 19.19 -9.56
C SER A 149 11.31 19.82 -8.28
N ASN A 150 10.37 19.15 -7.61
CA ASN A 150 9.59 19.72 -6.52
C ASN A 150 9.99 19.18 -5.13
N VAL A 151 10.60 17.99 -5.08
CA VAL A 151 10.95 17.31 -3.84
C VAL A 151 12.26 16.53 -3.95
N LEU A 152 12.92 16.29 -2.81
CA LEU A 152 14.07 15.40 -2.76
C LEU A 152 13.62 13.95 -2.93
N LEU A 153 14.16 13.26 -3.93
CA LEU A 153 13.84 11.86 -4.21
C LEU A 153 14.99 10.94 -3.79
N SER A 154 14.68 9.91 -3.02
CA SER A 154 15.58 8.83 -2.65
C SER A 154 14.99 7.50 -3.12
N LEU A 155 15.83 6.56 -3.58
CA LEU A 155 15.43 5.22 -3.96
C LEU A 155 15.87 4.22 -2.91
N ILE A 156 14.97 3.31 -2.55
CA ILE A 156 15.26 2.13 -1.75
C ILE A 156 14.60 0.94 -2.46
N HIS A 157 15.34 -0.12 -2.70
CA HIS A 157 14.79 -1.38 -3.18
C HIS A 157 14.36 -2.23 -1.99
N ILE A 158 13.13 -2.76 -2.04
CA ILE A 158 12.56 -3.71 -1.09
C ILE A 158 12.29 -5.05 -1.76
#